data_ef54a8a79c607e331cb477c85f0c2fd9
#
_entry.id   ef54a8a79c607e331cb477c85f0c2fd9
#
_cell.length_a   1.000
_cell.length_b   1.000
_cell.length_c   1.000
_cell.angle_alpha   90.00
_cell.angle_beta   90.00
_cell.angle_gamma   90.00
#
_symmetry.space_group_name_H-M   'P 1'
#
loop_
_entity.id
_entity.type
_entity.pdbx_description
1 polymer ?
#
loop_
_entity_poly.entity_id
_entity_poly.type
_entity_poly.pdbx_seq_one_letter_code
_entity_poly.pdbx_strand_id
1 'polypeptide(L)'
;MKIAITGGIGAGKSYVCQRLRARGIAVYDCDSAAKRLMAESQAIREGLISLVGPDVYSQGQLRKDVLTEFLLQSEANKQAVNDVVHPAVAEDFMASGYDWLESAILFDSGFDRRIAFDHVICVTAPESLRVERIMARDHVSRDRALEWIRRQMPQQRMVELSHYVIVNDGV
;
A
#
# COMPACT_ATOMS: atom_id res chain seq x y z
N MET A 1 -1.31 18.72 -10.51
CA MET A 1 -0.98 18.65 -9.07
C MET A 1 -1.11 17.20 -8.63
N LYS A 2 -0.07 16.62 -8.02
CA LYS A 2 -0.10 15.22 -7.55
C LYS A 2 -0.15 15.20 -6.02
N ILE A 3 -1.13 14.49 -5.48
CA ILE A 3 -1.39 14.41 -4.05
C ILE A 3 -1.40 12.95 -3.60
N ALA A 4 -0.62 12.64 -2.57
CA ALA A 4 -0.61 11.32 -1.96
C ALA A 4 -1.38 11.31 -0.64
N ILE A 5 -2.12 10.24 -0.40
CA ILE A 5 -2.75 9.95 0.88
C ILE A 5 -2.10 8.69 1.45
N THR A 6 -1.56 8.82 2.64
CA THR A 6 -0.99 7.70 3.39
C THR A 6 -1.63 7.60 4.77
N GLY A 7 -1.29 6.58 5.50
CA GLY A 7 -1.77 6.33 6.85
C GLY A 7 -1.63 4.85 7.16
N GLY A 8 -1.27 4.55 8.41
CA GLY A 8 -1.07 3.19 8.86
C GLY A 8 -2.36 2.36 8.89
N ILE A 9 -2.19 1.06 9.02
CA ILE A 9 -3.33 0.13 9.17
C ILE A 9 -4.22 0.56 10.33
N GLY A 10 -5.53 0.58 10.12
CA GLY A 10 -6.52 0.99 11.11
C GLY A 10 -6.69 2.49 11.30
N ALA A 11 -5.91 3.34 10.63
CA ALA A 11 -6.03 4.80 10.73
C ALA A 11 -7.30 5.37 10.07
N GLY A 12 -7.92 4.63 9.15
CA GLY A 12 -9.13 5.07 8.45
C GLY A 12 -8.87 5.78 7.13
N LYS A 13 -7.73 5.53 6.52
CA LYS A 13 -7.36 6.05 5.18
C LYS A 13 -8.45 5.75 4.14
N SER A 14 -8.99 4.53 4.13
CA SER A 14 -10.04 4.11 3.19
C SER A 14 -11.32 4.93 3.35
N TYR A 15 -11.69 5.31 4.57
CA TYR A 15 -12.84 6.17 4.84
C TYR A 15 -12.64 7.56 4.22
N VAL A 16 -11.47 8.16 4.40
CA VAL A 16 -11.12 9.46 3.80
C VAL A 16 -11.20 9.36 2.27
N CYS A 17 -10.63 8.31 1.68
CA CYS A 17 -10.65 8.11 0.24
C CYS A 17 -12.08 7.92 -0.31
N GLN A 18 -12.94 7.21 0.41
CA GLN A 18 -14.36 7.11 0.04
C GLN A 18 -15.07 8.48 0.04
N ARG A 19 -14.77 9.33 1.02
CA ARG A 19 -15.33 10.70 1.08
C ARG A 19 -14.88 11.55 -0.11
N LEU A 20 -13.65 11.38 -0.55
CA LEU A 20 -13.12 12.06 -1.74
C LEU A 20 -13.81 11.56 -3.00
N ARG A 21 -13.94 10.24 -3.17
CA ARG A 21 -14.64 9.63 -4.31
C ARG A 21 -16.11 10.08 -4.39
N ALA A 22 -16.78 10.17 -3.25
CA ALA A 22 -18.16 10.68 -3.17
C ALA A 22 -18.31 12.15 -3.62
N ARG A 23 -17.21 12.90 -3.64
CA ARG A 23 -17.13 14.28 -4.15
C ARG A 23 -16.61 14.37 -5.58
N GLY A 24 -16.52 13.24 -6.28
CA GLY A 24 -16.07 13.19 -7.67
C GLY A 24 -14.55 13.19 -7.85
N ILE A 25 -13.77 13.04 -6.78
CA ILE A 25 -12.32 12.97 -6.85
C ILE A 25 -11.91 11.51 -7.07
N ALA A 26 -11.30 11.23 -8.20
CA ALA A 26 -10.75 9.90 -8.48
C ALA A 26 -9.44 9.69 -7.72
N VAL A 27 -9.36 8.62 -6.94
CA VAL A 27 -8.19 8.26 -6.14
C VAL A 27 -7.64 6.93 -6.62
N TYR A 28 -6.39 6.94 -7.07
CA TYR A 28 -5.65 5.75 -7.50
C TYR A 28 -5.26 4.91 -6.29
N ASP A 29 -5.72 3.67 -6.25
CA ASP A 29 -5.44 2.71 -5.19
C ASP A 29 -4.23 1.86 -5.57
N CYS A 30 -3.09 2.10 -4.91
CA CYS A 30 -1.85 1.37 -5.19
C CYS A 30 -1.97 -0.14 -4.95
N ASP A 31 -2.73 -0.55 -3.95
CA ASP A 31 -2.89 -1.96 -3.60
C ASP A 31 -3.63 -2.73 -4.70
N SER A 32 -4.76 -2.16 -5.13
CA SER A 32 -5.54 -2.71 -6.25
C SER A 32 -4.76 -2.69 -7.57
N ALA A 33 -4.00 -1.61 -7.81
CA ALA A 33 -3.18 -1.49 -9.00
C ALA A 33 -2.05 -2.51 -9.03
N ALA A 34 -1.37 -2.75 -7.91
CA ALA A 34 -0.34 -3.78 -7.81
C ALA A 34 -0.91 -5.17 -8.13
N LYS A 35 -2.06 -5.51 -7.59
CA LYS A 35 -2.74 -6.78 -7.88
C LYS A 35 -3.10 -6.93 -9.37
N ARG A 36 -3.66 -5.87 -9.94
CA ARG A 36 -4.00 -5.85 -11.38
C ARG A 36 -2.74 -6.01 -12.26
N LEU A 37 -1.70 -5.27 -11.96
CA LEU A 37 -0.46 -5.31 -12.74
C LEU A 37 0.27 -6.66 -12.62
N MET A 38 0.27 -7.28 -11.44
CA MET A 38 0.80 -8.65 -11.27
C MET A 38 0.02 -9.68 -12.11
N ALA A 39 -1.27 -9.46 -12.33
CA ALA A 39 -2.10 -10.33 -13.17
C ALA A 39 -1.94 -10.06 -14.66
N GLU A 40 -1.76 -8.81 -15.07
CA GLU A 40 -1.88 -8.37 -16.47
C GLU A 40 -0.55 -7.99 -17.13
N SER A 41 0.42 -7.47 -16.35
CA SER A 41 1.69 -6.98 -16.89
C SER A 41 2.64 -8.11 -17.24
N GLN A 42 3.02 -8.20 -18.52
CA GLN A 42 4.00 -9.18 -18.99
C GLN A 42 5.38 -8.95 -18.34
N ALA A 43 5.80 -7.71 -18.21
CA ALA A 43 7.09 -7.36 -17.60
C ALA A 43 7.16 -7.77 -16.11
N ILE A 44 6.09 -7.54 -15.35
CA ILE A 44 6.02 -8.01 -13.94
C ILE A 44 6.00 -9.53 -13.87
N ARG A 45 5.24 -10.18 -14.74
CA ARG A 45 5.17 -11.65 -14.80
C ARG A 45 6.57 -12.25 -15.04
N GLU A 46 7.28 -11.75 -16.01
CA GLU A 46 8.65 -12.20 -16.33
C GLU A 46 9.60 -11.95 -15.16
N GLY A 47 9.51 -10.78 -14.52
CA GLY A 47 10.32 -10.44 -13.35
C GLY A 47 10.04 -11.34 -12.15
N LEU A 48 8.78 -11.63 -11.85
CA LEU A 48 8.40 -12.53 -10.75
C LEU A 48 8.78 -13.99 -11.04
N ILE A 49 8.63 -14.46 -12.26
CA ILE A 49 9.07 -15.80 -12.68
C ILE A 49 10.59 -15.94 -12.51
N SER A 50 11.34 -14.92 -12.89
CA SER A 50 12.80 -14.90 -12.74
C SER A 50 13.25 -14.94 -11.28
N LEU A 51 12.52 -14.25 -10.40
CA LEU A 51 12.84 -14.18 -8.96
C LEU A 51 12.39 -15.41 -8.17
N VAL A 52 11.15 -15.80 -8.37
CA VAL A 52 10.45 -16.79 -7.52
C VAL A 52 10.52 -18.19 -8.13
N GLY A 53 10.46 -18.26 -9.46
CA GLY A 53 10.41 -19.50 -10.20
C GLY A 53 9.14 -19.62 -11.05
N PRO A 54 9.11 -20.57 -12.00
CA PRO A 54 7.99 -20.69 -12.95
C PRO A 54 6.66 -21.05 -12.28
N ASP A 55 6.68 -21.62 -11.09
CA ASP A 55 5.47 -22.02 -10.36
C ASP A 55 4.68 -20.85 -9.77
N VAL A 56 5.25 -19.63 -9.77
CA VAL A 56 4.55 -18.43 -9.26
C VAL A 56 3.33 -18.05 -10.10
N TYR A 57 3.28 -18.50 -11.35
CA TYR A 57 2.08 -18.43 -12.22
C TYR A 57 1.68 -19.83 -12.65
N SER A 58 0.38 -20.09 -12.67
CA SER A 58 -0.19 -21.33 -13.19
C SER A 58 -1.42 -21.00 -14.04
N GLN A 59 -1.47 -21.53 -15.24
CA GLN A 59 -2.56 -21.28 -16.20
C GLN A 59 -2.84 -19.77 -16.40
N GLY A 60 -1.77 -18.96 -16.43
CA GLY A 60 -1.85 -17.51 -16.60
C GLY A 60 -2.23 -16.73 -15.35
N GLN A 61 -2.44 -17.38 -14.22
CA GLN A 61 -2.83 -16.76 -12.96
C GLN A 61 -1.71 -16.80 -11.93
N LEU A 62 -1.60 -15.70 -11.14
CA LEU A 62 -0.65 -15.62 -10.04
C LEU A 62 -0.99 -16.62 -8.93
N ARG A 63 -0.02 -17.42 -8.54
CA ARG A 63 -0.09 -18.30 -7.36
C ARG A 63 0.29 -17.50 -6.11
N LYS A 64 -0.71 -16.95 -5.42
CA LYS A 64 -0.50 -16.14 -4.21
C LYS A 64 0.20 -16.92 -3.10
N ASP A 65 -0.08 -18.20 -2.96
CA ASP A 65 0.56 -19.09 -1.99
C ASP A 65 2.07 -19.20 -2.25
N VAL A 66 2.49 -19.40 -3.48
CA VAL A 66 3.89 -19.48 -3.89
C VAL A 66 4.61 -18.15 -3.65
N LEU A 67 3.99 -17.04 -4.04
CA LEU A 67 4.56 -15.70 -3.81
C LEU A 67 4.69 -15.39 -2.31
N THR A 68 3.68 -15.68 -1.53
CA THR A 68 3.68 -15.46 -0.07
C THR A 68 4.79 -16.26 0.60
N GLU A 69 4.96 -17.53 0.25
CA GLU A 69 6.04 -18.35 0.76
C GLU A 69 7.42 -17.75 0.47
N PHE A 70 7.63 -17.27 -0.75
CA PHE A 70 8.87 -16.60 -1.13
C PHE A 70 9.11 -15.31 -0.32
N LEU A 71 8.08 -14.48 -0.14
CA LEU A 71 8.16 -13.25 0.64
C LEU A 71 8.49 -13.49 2.12
N LEU A 72 8.00 -14.59 2.69
CA LEU A 72 8.20 -14.90 4.10
C LEU A 72 9.62 -15.44 4.40
N GLN A 73 10.38 -15.82 3.39
CA GLN A 73 11.73 -16.38 3.58
C GLN A 73 12.74 -15.35 4.05
N SER A 74 12.67 -14.12 3.56
CA SER A 74 13.61 -13.04 3.95
C SER A 74 13.12 -11.65 3.56
N GLU A 75 13.66 -10.63 4.24
CA GLU A 75 13.45 -9.23 3.85
C GLU A 75 14.06 -8.91 2.48
N ALA A 76 15.17 -9.56 2.12
CA ALA A 76 15.76 -9.42 0.79
C ALA A 76 14.81 -9.88 -0.32
N ASN A 77 14.06 -10.95 -0.10
CA ASN A 77 13.05 -11.43 -1.04
C ASN A 77 11.91 -10.43 -1.20
N LYS A 78 11.43 -9.86 -0.09
CA LYS A 78 10.42 -8.80 -0.14
C LYS A 78 10.90 -7.61 -0.96
N GLN A 79 12.11 -7.15 -0.70
CA GLN A 79 12.68 -6.02 -1.43
C GLN A 79 12.83 -6.32 -2.92
N ALA A 80 13.27 -7.53 -3.27
CA ALA A 80 13.41 -7.95 -4.67
C ALA A 80 12.06 -7.93 -5.41
N VAL A 81 10.99 -8.44 -4.79
CA VAL A 81 9.63 -8.39 -5.36
C VAL A 81 9.16 -6.93 -5.48
N ASN A 82 9.36 -6.13 -4.46
CA ASN A 82 9.00 -4.72 -4.45
C ASN A 82 9.72 -3.93 -5.56
N ASP A 83 10.98 -4.25 -5.83
CA ASP A 83 11.77 -3.62 -6.89
C ASP A 83 11.25 -3.97 -8.30
N VAL A 84 10.52 -5.06 -8.44
CA VAL A 84 9.81 -5.40 -9.68
C VAL A 84 8.46 -4.68 -9.77
N VAL A 85 7.68 -4.69 -8.69
CA VAL A 85 6.27 -4.26 -8.69
C VAL A 85 6.13 -2.74 -8.53
N HIS A 86 6.84 -2.12 -7.60
CA HIS A 86 6.64 -0.70 -7.27
C HIS A 86 6.98 0.26 -8.41
N PRO A 87 8.07 0.08 -9.17
CA PRO A 87 8.31 0.93 -10.34
C PRO A 87 7.18 0.90 -11.36
N ALA A 88 6.62 -0.30 -11.62
CA ALA A 88 5.53 -0.47 -12.56
C ALA A 88 4.23 0.22 -12.07
N VAL A 89 3.94 0.17 -10.77
CA VAL A 89 2.81 0.89 -10.17
C VAL A 89 3.00 2.40 -10.31
N ALA A 90 4.20 2.92 -10.06
CA ALA A 90 4.51 4.34 -10.22
C ALA A 90 4.31 4.80 -11.68
N GLU A 91 4.80 4.04 -12.65
CA GLU A 91 4.62 4.32 -14.06
C GLU A 91 3.15 4.28 -14.47
N ASP A 92 2.40 3.28 -14.01
CA ASP A 92 0.97 3.15 -14.28
C ASP A 92 0.19 4.35 -13.72
N PHE A 93 0.49 4.78 -12.50
CA PHE A 93 -0.10 5.97 -11.91
C PHE A 93 0.19 7.22 -12.76
N MET A 94 1.43 7.44 -13.14
CA MET A 94 1.81 8.61 -13.95
C MET A 94 1.14 8.61 -15.32
N ALA A 95 0.94 7.44 -15.92
CA ALA A 95 0.26 7.29 -17.20
C ALA A 95 -1.28 7.36 -17.11
N SER A 96 -1.85 7.12 -15.93
CA SER A 96 -3.29 6.98 -15.73
C SER A 96 -4.09 8.28 -15.81
N GLY A 97 -3.44 9.43 -15.65
CA GLY A 97 -4.10 10.72 -15.54
C GLY A 97 -4.71 11.03 -14.16
N TYR A 98 -4.61 10.14 -13.19
CA TYR A 98 -5.02 10.43 -11.82
C TYR A 98 -4.12 11.50 -11.18
N ASP A 99 -4.72 12.36 -10.37
CA ASP A 99 -4.01 13.35 -9.55
C ASP A 99 -3.80 12.90 -8.10
N TRP A 100 -4.66 12.02 -7.61
CA TRP A 100 -4.63 11.51 -6.24
C TRP A 100 -4.25 10.05 -6.19
N LEU A 101 -3.37 9.69 -5.25
CA LEU A 101 -2.90 8.34 -5.01
C LEU A 101 -3.05 7.99 -3.53
N GLU A 102 -3.53 6.78 -3.22
CA GLU A 102 -3.52 6.25 -1.87
C GLU A 102 -2.54 5.07 -1.73
N SER A 103 -1.75 5.09 -0.67
CA SER A 103 -0.86 3.99 -0.31
C SER A 103 -0.57 3.97 1.19
N ALA A 104 -0.80 2.84 1.85
CA ALA A 104 -0.42 2.65 3.25
C ALA A 104 1.11 2.57 3.44
N ILE A 105 1.84 2.25 2.39
CA ILE A 105 3.30 2.06 2.39
C ILE A 105 4.03 3.10 1.53
N LEU A 106 3.50 4.30 1.45
CA LEU A 106 4.02 5.38 0.59
C LEU A 106 5.52 5.59 0.78
N PHE A 107 5.97 5.69 2.01
CA PHE A 107 7.39 5.93 2.35
C PHE A 107 8.22 4.65 2.34
N ASP A 108 7.68 3.55 2.87
CA ASP A 108 8.35 2.25 2.89
C ASP A 108 8.60 1.69 1.48
N SER A 109 7.67 1.94 0.56
CA SER A 109 7.80 1.53 -0.84
C SER A 109 8.72 2.44 -1.67
N GLY A 110 9.02 3.63 -1.17
CA GLY A 110 9.76 4.64 -1.92
C GLY A 110 8.94 5.33 -3.02
N PHE A 111 7.62 5.27 -3.00
CA PHE A 111 6.77 6.01 -3.95
C PHE A 111 6.97 7.51 -3.84
N ASP A 112 7.22 8.03 -2.64
CA ASP A 112 7.55 9.44 -2.40
C ASP A 112 8.83 9.90 -3.12
N ARG A 113 9.73 8.98 -3.45
CA ARG A 113 10.96 9.24 -4.19
C ARG A 113 10.83 8.97 -5.70
N ARG A 114 9.87 8.14 -6.09
CA ARG A 114 9.61 7.79 -7.50
C ARG A 114 8.66 8.77 -8.18
N ILE A 115 7.77 9.38 -7.40
CA ILE A 115 6.75 10.31 -7.86
C ILE A 115 6.92 11.63 -7.10
N ALA A 116 7.03 12.73 -7.82
CA ALA A 116 7.05 14.06 -7.22
C ALA A 116 5.62 14.47 -6.82
N PHE A 117 5.28 14.28 -5.55
CA PHE A 117 4.02 14.75 -5.00
C PHE A 117 4.14 16.21 -4.56
N ASP A 118 3.15 17.02 -4.95
CA ASP A 118 3.03 18.40 -4.47
C ASP A 118 2.61 18.42 -2.99
N HIS A 119 1.75 17.50 -2.61
CA HIS A 119 1.27 17.35 -1.24
C HIS A 119 1.17 15.89 -0.82
N VAL A 120 1.51 15.64 0.44
CA VAL A 120 1.31 14.34 1.09
C VAL A 120 0.44 14.55 2.32
N ILE A 121 -0.65 13.81 2.41
CA ILE A 121 -1.61 13.84 3.52
C ILE A 121 -1.49 12.53 4.29
N CYS A 122 -1.25 12.61 5.59
CA CYS A 122 -1.22 11.46 6.48
C CYS A 122 -2.52 11.40 7.29
N VAL A 123 -3.23 10.28 7.18
CA VAL A 123 -4.40 9.98 8.02
C VAL A 123 -3.91 9.27 9.27
N THR A 124 -4.27 9.80 10.43
CA THR A 124 -3.85 9.29 11.73
C THR A 124 -5.04 8.92 12.61
N ALA A 125 -4.81 8.04 13.57
CA ALA A 125 -5.74 7.75 14.66
C ALA A 125 -4.96 7.29 15.89
N PRO A 126 -5.51 7.44 17.11
CA PRO A 126 -4.91 6.87 18.30
C PRO A 126 -4.68 5.35 18.17
N GLU A 127 -3.58 4.84 18.70
CA GLU A 127 -3.22 3.42 18.57
C GLU A 127 -4.33 2.49 19.07
N SER A 128 -4.96 2.81 20.21
CA SER A 128 -6.06 2.03 20.74
C SER A 128 -7.23 1.90 19.77
N LEU A 129 -7.59 2.98 19.11
CA LEU A 129 -8.67 2.99 18.11
C LEU A 129 -8.27 2.25 16.84
N ARG A 130 -7.01 2.34 16.42
CA ARG A 130 -6.48 1.56 15.31
C ARG A 130 -6.58 0.06 15.59
N VAL A 131 -6.18 -0.36 16.80
CA VAL A 131 -6.29 -1.77 17.24
C VAL A 131 -7.74 -2.25 17.19
N GLU A 132 -8.67 -1.49 17.77
CA GLU A 132 -10.10 -1.84 17.75
C GLU A 132 -10.64 -2.02 16.33
N ARG A 133 -10.29 -1.10 15.42
CA ARG A 133 -10.70 -1.17 14.00
C ARG A 133 -10.13 -2.40 13.28
N ILE A 134 -8.88 -2.72 13.53
CA ILE A 134 -8.23 -3.91 12.95
C ILE A 134 -8.89 -5.18 13.46
N MET A 135 -9.09 -5.29 14.78
CA MET A 135 -9.74 -6.45 15.38
C MET A 135 -11.16 -6.68 14.83
N ALA A 136 -11.93 -5.61 14.68
CA ALA A 136 -13.30 -5.68 14.17
C ALA A 136 -13.34 -6.05 12.69
N ARG A 137 -12.45 -5.49 11.87
CA ARG A 137 -12.44 -5.72 10.41
C ARG A 137 -11.89 -7.10 10.04
N ASP A 138 -10.78 -7.49 10.66
CA ASP A 138 -9.99 -8.66 10.26
C ASP A 138 -10.18 -9.87 11.19
N HIS A 139 -10.99 -9.74 12.23
CA HIS A 139 -11.28 -10.80 13.21
C HIS A 139 -10.01 -11.42 13.82
N VAL A 140 -9.05 -10.58 14.16
CA VAL A 140 -7.78 -10.97 14.78
C VAL A 140 -7.72 -10.55 16.25
N SER A 141 -6.77 -11.12 16.99
CA SER A 141 -6.51 -10.74 18.38
C SER A 141 -5.88 -9.35 18.48
N ARG A 142 -5.93 -8.78 19.69
CA ARG A 142 -5.25 -7.52 20.03
C ARG A 142 -3.75 -7.60 19.75
N ASP A 143 -3.11 -8.68 20.15
CA ASP A 143 -1.67 -8.88 19.96
C ASP A 143 -1.29 -8.93 18.47
N ARG A 144 -2.13 -9.57 17.67
CA ARG A 144 -1.95 -9.63 16.21
C ARG A 144 -2.12 -8.25 15.57
N ALA A 145 -3.12 -7.51 15.99
CA ALA A 145 -3.33 -6.14 15.51
C ALA A 145 -2.14 -5.22 15.87
N LEU A 146 -1.62 -5.31 17.08
CA LEU A 146 -0.42 -4.57 17.50
C LEU A 146 0.82 -4.97 16.70
N GLU A 147 0.98 -6.25 16.43
CA GLU A 147 2.07 -6.76 15.60
C GLU A 147 2.03 -6.13 14.19
N TRP A 148 0.87 -6.07 13.57
CA TRP A 148 0.70 -5.45 12.25
C TRP A 148 1.01 -3.95 12.26
N ILE A 149 0.58 -3.23 13.29
CA ILE A 149 0.89 -1.80 13.46
C ILE A 149 2.42 -1.61 13.58
N ARG A 150 3.09 -2.44 14.39
CA ARG A 150 4.54 -2.32 14.65
C ARG A 150 5.41 -2.69 13.44
N ARG A 151 4.89 -3.47 12.51
CA ARG A 151 5.60 -3.82 11.27
C ARG A 151 5.65 -2.65 10.27
N GLN A 152 4.73 -1.69 10.38
CA GLN A 152 4.72 -0.51 9.55
C GLN A 152 5.62 0.58 10.13
N MET A 153 5.98 1.57 9.30
CA MET A 153 6.61 2.79 9.79
C MET A 153 5.80 3.38 10.93
N PRO A 154 6.42 3.86 12.02
CA PRO A 154 5.70 4.52 13.10
C PRO A 154 4.88 5.71 12.59
N GLN A 155 3.64 5.85 13.10
CA GLN A 155 2.74 6.92 12.68
C GLN A 155 3.36 8.31 12.82
N GLN A 156 4.09 8.55 13.92
CA GLN A 156 4.79 9.81 14.14
C GLN A 156 5.77 10.11 13.00
N ARG A 157 6.48 9.11 12.51
CA ARG A 157 7.42 9.28 11.40
C ARG A 157 6.70 9.58 10.08
N MET A 158 5.55 8.94 9.83
CA MET A 158 4.72 9.27 8.67
C MET A 158 4.25 10.72 8.71
N VAL A 159 3.85 11.20 9.88
CA VAL A 159 3.43 12.59 10.10
C VAL A 159 4.57 13.56 9.79
N GLU A 160 5.78 13.29 10.29
CA GLU A 160 6.95 14.14 10.05
C GLU A 160 7.32 14.26 8.57
N LEU A 161 7.07 13.20 7.79
CA LEU A 161 7.35 13.15 6.35
C LEU A 161 6.20 13.70 5.49
N SER A 162 5.08 14.05 6.08
CA SER A 162 3.87 14.52 5.40
C SER A 162 3.70 16.02 5.52
N HIS A 163 2.94 16.61 4.58
CA HIS A 163 2.63 18.05 4.61
C HIS A 163 1.40 18.36 5.45
N TYR A 164 0.42 17.45 5.47
CA TYR A 164 -0.86 17.63 6.16
C TYR A 164 -1.22 16.37 6.94
N VAL A 165 -1.98 16.56 8.01
CA VAL A 165 -2.49 15.47 8.85
C VAL A 165 -4.00 15.56 8.94
N ILE A 166 -4.67 14.43 8.74
CA ILE A 166 -6.09 14.27 9.05
C ILE A 166 -6.18 13.33 10.25
N VAL A 167 -6.67 13.85 11.38
CA VAL A 167 -6.92 13.03 12.57
C VAL A 167 -8.29 12.39 12.43
N ASN A 168 -8.33 11.06 12.39
CA ASN A 168 -9.56 10.28 12.30
C ASN A 168 -9.79 9.52 13.62
N ASP A 169 -10.20 10.25 14.62
CA ASP A 169 -10.38 9.78 16.01
C ASP A 169 -11.81 9.32 16.33
N GLY A 170 -12.66 9.22 15.35
CA GLY A 170 -14.02 8.72 15.49
C GLY A 170 -15.08 9.78 15.79
N VAL A 171 -14.75 11.04 15.64
CA VAL A 171 -15.68 12.18 15.80
C VAL A 171 -16.21 12.66 14.47
#